data_1b597a4fe5ea252bbc7fe49772a8360b
#
_entry.id   1b597a4fe5ea252bbc7fe49772a8360b
#
_cell.length_a   1.000
_cell.length_b   1.000
_cell.length_c   1.000
_cell.angle_alpha   90.00
_cell.angle_beta   90.00
_cell.angle_gamma   90.00
#
_symmetry.space_group_name_H-M   'P 1'
#
loop_
_entity.id
_entity.type
_entity.pdbx_description
1 polymer ?
#
loop_
_entity_poly.entity_id
_entity_poly.type
_entity_poly.pdbx_seq_one_letter_code
_entity_poly.pdbx_strand_id
1 'polypeptide(L)'
;MNNRIYASLIATAALSLAVLASSLQVNAQTMKTNTMKSDTMKAQTMMGMSSSHKLVSVGAPTTGTVEVSDTTIKLKNYKTEAGPDLHVYLYADAVPAKTAKKLSGKFIDLGKLPAPFKGNTQFKIPAGTKLENFKSVIIWCDVAKVTFAGAALK
;
A
#
# COMPACT_ATOMS: atom_id res chain seq x y z
N MET A 1 -26.21 -42.60 14.30
CA MET A 1 -25.83 -43.86 13.66
C MET A 1 -25.14 -43.52 12.37
N ASN A 2 -23.99 -43.77 12.30
CA ASN A 2 -22.89 -44.40 11.54
C ASN A 2 -21.63 -43.59 11.52
N ASN A 3 -20.83 -44.00 12.40
CA ASN A 3 -19.40 -44.07 12.50
C ASN A 3 -18.75 -44.62 11.20
N ARG A 4 -17.73 -43.99 10.67
CA ARG A 4 -16.63 -44.67 9.96
C ARG A 4 -15.32 -43.99 10.20
N ILE A 5 -14.60 -44.58 11.11
CA ILE A 5 -13.18 -44.51 11.38
C ILE A 5 -12.46 -45.24 10.23
N TYR A 6 -11.46 -44.62 9.62
CA TYR A 6 -10.42 -45.34 8.90
C TYR A 6 -9.05 -44.90 9.45
N ALA A 7 -8.53 -45.77 10.29
CA ALA A 7 -7.11 -45.84 10.58
C ALA A 7 -6.49 -46.89 9.64
N SER A 8 -5.30 -46.64 9.17
CA SER A 8 -4.28 -47.61 8.68
C SER A 8 -3.21 -46.85 7.89
N LEU A 9 -1.98 -47.07 7.92
CA LEU A 9 -0.96 -47.90 8.55
C LEU A 9 0.39 -47.41 8.06
N ILE A 10 1.29 -47.17 8.93
CA ILE A 10 2.70 -47.45 9.02
C ILE A 10 3.36 -48.10 7.79
N ALA A 11 4.41 -47.49 7.25
CA ALA A 11 5.50 -48.19 6.63
C ALA A 11 6.83 -47.48 6.92
N THR A 12 7.61 -48.11 7.74
CA THR A 12 9.04 -47.96 8.04
C THR A 12 9.91 -48.54 6.92
N ALA A 13 11.04 -47.91 6.58
CA ALA A 13 12.30 -48.51 6.17
C ALA A 13 13.25 -47.35 5.80
N ALA A 14 14.30 -47.18 6.48
CA ALA A 14 15.60 -47.82 6.59
C ALA A 14 16.72 -47.00 5.96
N LEU A 15 17.60 -46.53 6.82
CA LEU A 15 19.06 -46.41 6.77
C LEU A 15 19.77 -46.44 5.41
N SER A 16 20.57 -45.41 5.14
CA SER A 16 21.90 -45.58 4.54
C SER A 16 22.81 -44.43 4.97
N LEU A 17 23.76 -44.74 5.83
CA LEU A 17 24.97 -43.97 6.09
C LEU A 17 25.86 -44.02 4.83
N ALA A 18 26.33 -42.86 4.38
CA ALA A 18 27.55 -42.75 3.60
C ALA A 18 28.34 -41.56 4.10
N VAL A 19 29.31 -41.84 4.92
CA VAL A 19 30.42 -40.97 5.31
C VAL A 19 31.44 -40.99 4.17
N LEU A 20 31.74 -39.84 3.60
CA LEU A 20 32.98 -39.60 2.86
C LEU A 20 33.50 -38.22 3.21
N ALA A 21 34.52 -38.27 4.04
CA ALA A 21 35.43 -37.15 4.27
C ALA A 21 36.30 -36.96 3.02
N SER A 22 36.52 -35.74 2.58
CA SER A 22 37.77 -35.31 1.95
C SER A 22 37.70 -33.81 1.68
N SER A 23 38.56 -33.18 2.26
CA SER A 23 39.71 -32.31 1.98
C SER A 23 39.38 -30.83 1.94
N LEU A 24 39.95 -30.21 2.99
CA LEU A 24 40.36 -28.82 3.05
C LEU A 24 41.16 -28.42 1.80
N GLN A 25 40.67 -27.49 1.03
CA GLN A 25 41.54 -26.67 0.21
C GLN A 25 41.36 -25.20 0.63
N VAL A 26 42.29 -24.77 1.44
CA VAL A 26 42.60 -23.38 1.67
C VAL A 26 43.21 -22.85 0.37
N ASN A 27 42.48 -22.05 -0.35
CA ASN A 27 43.02 -21.27 -1.43
C ASN A 27 43.05 -19.80 -1.00
N ALA A 28 44.20 -19.42 -0.50
CA ALA A 28 44.55 -18.03 -0.30
C ALA A 28 44.75 -17.40 -1.68
N GLN A 29 43.79 -16.62 -2.12
CA GLN A 29 43.94 -15.74 -3.25
C GLN A 29 43.71 -14.30 -2.81
N THR A 30 44.85 -13.66 -2.63
CA THR A 30 45.18 -12.27 -2.94
C THR A 30 44.00 -11.29 -3.07
N MET A 31 43.87 -10.44 -2.07
CA MET A 31 43.16 -9.17 -2.16
C MET A 31 43.66 -8.36 -3.35
N LYS A 32 42.91 -8.33 -4.43
CA LYS A 32 42.93 -7.25 -5.38
C LYS A 32 41.81 -6.31 -5.02
N THR A 33 42.12 -5.23 -4.42
CA THR A 33 41.35 -3.98 -4.34
C THR A 33 40.88 -3.60 -5.74
N ASN A 34 39.71 -4.06 -6.10
CA ASN A 34 38.97 -3.44 -7.21
C ASN A 34 38.10 -2.35 -6.60
N THR A 35 38.61 -1.13 -6.76
CA THR A 35 37.83 0.10 -6.77
C THR A 35 36.68 -0.10 -7.76
N MET A 36 35.54 -0.62 -7.29
CA MET A 36 34.31 -0.56 -8.04
C MET A 36 33.77 0.87 -7.91
N LYS A 37 34.02 1.58 -8.99
CA LYS A 37 33.40 2.85 -9.32
C LYS A 37 31.90 2.83 -9.00
N SER A 38 31.47 3.87 -8.33
CA SER A 38 30.11 4.34 -8.08
C SER A 38 29.26 4.54 -9.34
N ASP A 39 28.97 3.53 -10.10
CA ASP A 39 28.06 3.69 -11.24
C ASP A 39 26.67 3.04 -11.04
N THR A 40 26.44 2.42 -9.87
CA THR A 40 25.13 1.82 -9.55
C THR A 40 24.20 2.79 -8.79
N MET A 41 24.63 3.99 -8.45
CA MET A 41 23.81 4.98 -7.75
C MET A 41 22.98 5.90 -8.65
N LYS A 42 23.06 5.76 -9.97
CA LYS A 42 22.31 6.64 -10.89
C LYS A 42 20.97 6.06 -11.38
N ALA A 43 20.70 4.78 -11.14
CA ALA A 43 19.44 4.16 -11.52
C ALA A 43 18.36 4.18 -10.43
N GLN A 44 18.67 4.59 -9.20
CA GLN A 44 17.69 4.67 -8.10
C GLN A 44 17.11 6.06 -7.87
N THR A 45 17.56 7.08 -8.60
CA THR A 45 17.09 8.47 -8.41
C THR A 45 15.84 8.80 -9.22
N MET A 46 15.25 7.82 -9.91
CA MET A 46 13.98 7.96 -10.64
C MET A 46 12.82 7.17 -10.01
N MET A 47 12.96 6.64 -8.81
CA MET A 47 11.81 6.26 -8.02
C MET A 47 11.24 7.52 -7.39
N GLY A 48 10.20 8.08 -8.01
CA GLY A 48 9.47 9.22 -7.48
C GLY A 48 9.21 9.00 -5.99
N MET A 49 9.55 9.98 -5.17
CA MET A 49 9.36 9.92 -3.72
C MET A 49 7.88 9.65 -3.45
N SER A 50 7.57 8.43 -3.02
CA SER A 50 6.24 8.09 -2.55
C SER A 50 6.19 8.22 -1.04
N SER A 51 5.16 8.88 -0.54
CA SER A 51 4.87 8.96 0.89
C SER A 51 3.67 8.08 1.24
N SER A 52 3.67 7.51 2.44
CA SER A 52 2.58 6.65 2.92
C SER A 52 1.93 7.27 4.15
N HIS A 53 0.60 7.35 4.12
CA HIS A 53 -0.20 8.01 5.14
C HIS A 53 -1.36 7.09 5.56
N LYS A 54 -1.66 7.04 6.85
CA LYS A 54 -2.76 6.22 7.37
C LYS A 54 -4.10 6.89 7.09
N LEU A 55 -5.08 6.11 6.62
CA LEU A 55 -6.48 6.54 6.60
C LEU A 55 -7.05 6.60 8.02
N VAL A 56 -7.69 7.71 8.33
CA VAL A 56 -8.40 7.95 9.59
C VAL A 56 -9.88 8.01 9.31
N SER A 57 -10.66 7.23 10.05
CA SER A 57 -12.12 7.24 9.98
C SER A 57 -12.68 8.58 10.43
N VAL A 58 -13.67 9.09 9.72
CA VAL A 58 -14.38 10.33 10.07
C VAL A 58 -15.88 10.05 10.19
N GLY A 59 -16.55 9.77 9.10
CA GLY A 59 -17.99 9.52 9.05
C GLY A 59 -18.37 8.05 9.00
N ALA A 60 -17.45 7.21 8.54
CA ALA A 60 -17.65 5.76 8.42
C ALA A 60 -16.39 5.01 8.87
N PRO A 61 -16.51 3.82 9.47
CA PRO A 61 -15.38 2.97 9.78
C PRO A 61 -14.55 2.70 8.53
N THR A 62 -13.30 3.14 8.55
CA THR A 62 -12.39 3.02 7.41
C THR A 62 -10.99 2.66 7.89
N THR A 63 -10.36 1.75 7.19
CA THR A 63 -8.97 1.33 7.44
C THR A 63 -8.17 1.39 6.16
N GLY A 64 -6.84 1.31 6.27
CA GLY A 64 -5.92 1.28 5.14
C GLY A 64 -4.92 2.42 5.15
N THR A 65 -4.16 2.50 4.06
CA THR A 65 -3.14 3.54 3.85
C THR A 65 -3.29 4.17 2.47
N VAL A 66 -2.85 5.42 2.38
CA VAL A 66 -2.74 6.18 1.14
C VAL A 66 -1.26 6.32 0.81
N GLU A 67 -0.84 5.81 -0.32
CA GLU A 67 0.48 6.09 -0.90
C GLU A 67 0.34 7.18 -1.95
N VAL A 68 1.13 8.22 -1.82
CA VAL A 68 1.12 9.38 -2.71
C VAL A 68 2.44 9.47 -3.44
N SER A 69 2.38 9.56 -4.75
CA SER A 69 3.51 9.90 -5.64
C SER A 69 3.15 11.09 -6.50
N ASP A 70 4.08 11.60 -7.28
CA ASP A 70 3.85 12.78 -8.14
C ASP A 70 2.71 12.60 -9.15
N THR A 71 2.39 11.36 -9.53
CA THR A 71 1.43 11.07 -10.60
C THR A 71 0.26 10.21 -10.15
N THR A 72 0.32 9.62 -8.95
CA THR A 72 -0.72 8.67 -8.51
C THR A 72 -0.97 8.73 -7.01
N ILE A 73 -2.21 8.45 -6.65
CA ILE A 73 -2.64 8.12 -5.31
C ILE A 73 -3.08 6.66 -5.31
N LYS A 74 -2.54 5.86 -4.38
CA LYS A 74 -2.93 4.47 -4.20
C LYS A 74 -3.54 4.28 -2.83
N LEU A 75 -4.72 3.70 -2.78
CA LEU A 75 -5.29 3.17 -1.55
C LEU A 75 -4.85 1.73 -1.38
N LYS A 76 -4.20 1.41 -0.26
CA LYS A 76 -3.65 0.09 0.03
C LYS A 76 -4.36 -0.54 1.21
N ASN A 77 -4.77 -1.80 1.02
CA ASN A 77 -5.47 -2.58 2.05
C ASN A 77 -6.63 -1.78 2.68
N TYR A 78 -7.28 -0.95 1.87
CA TYR A 78 -8.38 -0.13 2.36
C TYR A 78 -9.64 -0.97 2.53
N LYS A 79 -10.44 -0.57 3.50
CA LYS A 79 -11.80 -1.07 3.70
C LYS A 79 -12.62 0.07 4.27
N THR A 80 -13.77 0.34 3.66
CA THR A 80 -14.74 1.33 4.14
C THR A 80 -16.16 0.79 3.98
N GLU A 81 -17.13 1.43 4.61
CA GLU A 81 -18.54 1.13 4.37
C GLU A 81 -18.94 1.52 2.94
N ALA A 82 -19.97 0.86 2.44
CA ALA A 82 -20.58 1.21 1.17
C ALA A 82 -21.29 2.57 1.28
N GLY A 83 -21.12 3.39 0.26
CA GLY A 83 -21.83 4.64 0.11
C GLY A 83 -22.39 4.77 -1.31
N PRO A 84 -23.46 5.55 -1.50
CA PRO A 84 -24.12 5.65 -2.80
C PRO A 84 -23.23 6.28 -3.87
N ASP A 85 -22.33 7.18 -3.48
CA ASP A 85 -21.45 7.90 -4.40
C ASP A 85 -20.17 8.35 -3.69
N LEU A 86 -19.23 7.40 -3.53
CA LEU A 86 -17.94 7.65 -2.89
C LEU A 86 -16.91 8.05 -3.92
N HIS A 87 -16.26 9.19 -3.69
CA HIS A 87 -15.17 9.70 -4.50
C HIS A 87 -13.90 9.88 -3.66
N VAL A 88 -12.74 9.82 -4.31
CA VAL A 88 -11.45 10.14 -3.73
C VAL A 88 -11.03 11.52 -4.19
N TYR A 89 -10.82 12.42 -3.24
CA TYR A 89 -10.40 13.80 -3.51
C TYR A 89 -9.01 14.08 -2.96
N LEU A 90 -8.23 14.78 -3.74
CA LEU A 90 -7.06 15.51 -3.27
C LEU A 90 -7.55 16.88 -2.79
N TYR A 91 -7.37 17.18 -1.49
CA TYR A 91 -8.01 18.30 -0.84
C TYR A 91 -6.99 19.29 -0.26
N ALA A 92 -7.21 20.59 -0.52
CA ALA A 92 -6.24 21.62 -0.15
C ALA A 92 -6.16 21.91 1.34
N ASP A 93 -7.20 21.57 2.09
CA ASP A 93 -7.24 21.78 3.54
C ASP A 93 -7.05 20.46 4.33
N ALA A 94 -7.08 20.57 5.64
CA ALA A 94 -7.09 19.41 6.53
C ALA A 94 -8.33 18.55 6.29
N VAL A 95 -8.27 17.29 6.71
CA VAL A 95 -9.41 16.35 6.60
C VAL A 95 -10.65 16.97 7.25
N PRO A 96 -11.77 17.13 6.51
CA PRO A 96 -12.97 17.77 7.02
C PRO A 96 -13.60 16.94 8.15
N ALA A 97 -14.17 17.60 9.15
CA ALA A 97 -14.91 16.94 10.21
C ALA A 97 -16.19 16.28 9.66
N LYS A 98 -16.70 15.28 10.40
CA LYS A 98 -17.95 14.58 10.05
C LYS A 98 -19.15 15.51 9.83
N THR A 99 -19.19 16.63 10.55
CA THR A 99 -20.26 17.62 10.47
C THR A 99 -20.18 18.55 9.26
N ALA A 100 -19.04 18.55 8.56
CA ALA A 100 -18.90 19.35 7.34
C ALA A 100 -19.81 18.82 6.24
N LYS A 101 -20.72 19.66 5.76
CA LYS A 101 -21.68 19.33 4.70
C LYS A 101 -21.25 19.80 3.31
N LYS A 102 -20.14 20.52 3.24
CA LYS A 102 -19.49 20.92 1.99
C LYS A 102 -17.98 21.05 2.20
N LEU A 103 -17.26 20.91 1.14
CA LEU A 103 -15.82 21.19 1.12
C LEU A 103 -15.61 22.69 0.93
N SER A 104 -14.86 23.32 1.81
CA SER A 104 -14.59 24.76 1.81
C SER A 104 -13.38 25.14 0.95
N GLY A 105 -12.41 24.23 0.86
CA GLY A 105 -11.17 24.43 0.13
C GLY A 105 -11.24 23.94 -1.31
N LYS A 106 -10.16 24.18 -2.04
CA LYS A 106 -9.98 23.60 -3.37
C LYS A 106 -9.79 22.09 -3.27
N PHE A 107 -10.33 21.38 -4.24
CA PHE A 107 -10.11 19.92 -4.35
C PHE A 107 -10.00 19.51 -5.81
N ILE A 108 -9.41 18.36 -6.02
CA ILE A 108 -9.38 17.66 -7.30
C ILE A 108 -10.09 16.33 -7.09
N ASP A 109 -11.14 16.09 -7.84
CA ASP A 109 -11.80 14.79 -7.91
C ASP A 109 -10.92 13.84 -8.73
N LEU A 110 -10.43 12.82 -8.06
CA LEU A 110 -9.58 11.80 -8.67
C LEU A 110 -10.41 10.65 -9.26
N GLY A 111 -11.68 10.59 -8.90
CA GLY A 111 -12.63 9.62 -9.41
C GLY A 111 -13.37 8.83 -8.33
N LYS A 112 -14.33 8.06 -8.82
CA LYS A 112 -15.22 7.25 -7.99
C LYS A 112 -14.49 6.07 -7.37
N LEU A 113 -14.74 5.84 -6.08
CA LEU A 113 -14.21 4.69 -5.37
C LEU A 113 -14.96 3.41 -5.81
N PRO A 114 -14.26 2.40 -6.38
CA PRO A 114 -14.93 1.23 -6.91
C PRO A 114 -15.45 0.29 -5.81
N ALA A 115 -16.61 -0.32 -6.04
CA ALA A 115 -17.04 -1.47 -5.25
C ALA A 115 -16.07 -2.65 -5.46
N PRO A 116 -15.86 -3.51 -4.46
CA PRO A 116 -16.61 -3.65 -3.21
C PRO A 116 -16.10 -2.80 -2.03
N PHE A 117 -15.53 -1.65 -2.23
CA PHE A 117 -15.03 -0.68 -1.22
C PHE A 117 -13.97 -1.26 -0.27
N LYS A 118 -13.14 -2.14 -0.80
CA LYS A 118 -12.03 -2.78 -0.09
C LYS A 118 -10.94 -3.24 -1.05
N GLY A 119 -9.73 -3.41 -0.53
CA GLY A 119 -8.58 -3.94 -1.28
C GLY A 119 -7.57 -2.86 -1.66
N ASN A 120 -7.14 -2.88 -2.89
CA ASN A 120 -6.18 -1.92 -3.44
C ASN A 120 -6.78 -1.26 -4.68
N THR A 121 -6.64 0.05 -4.76
CA THR A 121 -7.02 0.81 -5.96
C THR A 121 -6.07 1.99 -6.16
N GLN A 122 -6.05 2.54 -7.35
CA GLN A 122 -5.21 3.70 -7.64
C GLN A 122 -5.95 4.71 -8.50
N PHE A 123 -5.57 5.96 -8.31
CA PHE A 123 -6.08 7.12 -9.02
C PHE A 123 -4.93 7.89 -9.63
N LYS A 124 -5.13 8.41 -10.84
CA LYS A 124 -4.14 9.28 -11.49
C LYS A 124 -4.32 10.71 -10.99
N ILE A 125 -3.22 11.36 -10.68
CA ILE A 125 -3.20 12.79 -10.41
C ILE A 125 -3.09 13.50 -11.76
N PRO A 126 -3.96 14.51 -12.05
CA PRO A 126 -3.86 15.26 -13.28
C PRO A 126 -2.50 15.92 -13.45
N ALA A 127 -1.98 15.92 -14.67
CA ALA A 127 -0.70 16.55 -14.97
C ALA A 127 -0.70 18.04 -14.59
N GLY A 128 0.43 18.54 -14.07
CA GLY A 128 0.55 19.93 -13.61
C GLY A 128 -0.02 20.19 -12.21
N THR A 129 -0.54 19.15 -11.53
CA THR A 129 -0.98 19.30 -10.13
C THR A 129 0.24 19.49 -9.23
N LYS A 130 0.23 20.58 -8.45
CA LYS A 130 1.24 20.87 -7.44
C LYS A 130 0.79 20.28 -6.09
N LEU A 131 1.36 19.12 -5.73
CA LEU A 131 0.98 18.39 -4.51
C LEU A 131 1.20 19.19 -3.23
N GLU A 132 2.14 20.11 -3.21
CA GLU A 132 2.38 21.01 -2.08
C GLU A 132 1.18 21.90 -1.72
N ASN A 133 0.25 22.09 -2.65
CA ASN A 133 -0.97 22.88 -2.42
C ASN A 133 -2.09 22.07 -1.72
N PHE A 134 -1.87 20.78 -1.48
CA PHE A 134 -2.86 19.91 -0.90
C PHE A 134 -2.37 19.38 0.45
N LYS A 135 -3.27 19.28 1.42
CA LYS A 135 -2.96 18.87 2.79
C LYS A 135 -3.53 17.51 3.13
N SER A 136 -4.49 17.01 2.35
CA SER A 136 -5.11 15.72 2.63
C SER A 136 -5.63 15.03 1.38
N VAL A 137 -5.79 13.71 1.49
CA VAL A 137 -6.61 12.88 0.61
C VAL A 137 -7.83 12.46 1.39
N ILE A 138 -9.01 12.61 0.82
CA ILE A 138 -10.27 12.28 1.49
C ILE A 138 -11.12 11.33 0.66
N ILE A 139 -11.89 10.49 1.35
CA ILE A 139 -12.99 9.72 0.78
C ILE A 139 -14.26 10.46 1.16
N TRP A 140 -14.93 11.00 0.16
CA TRP A 140 -16.11 11.84 0.29
C TRP A 140 -17.32 11.19 -0.36
N CYS A 141 -18.47 11.29 0.27
CA CYS A 141 -19.74 10.87 -0.31
C CYS A 141 -20.48 12.08 -0.88
N ASP A 142 -20.62 12.13 -2.19
CA ASP A 142 -21.26 13.27 -2.84
C ASP A 142 -22.76 13.36 -2.62
N VAL A 143 -23.43 12.25 -2.45
CA VAL A 143 -24.87 12.21 -2.14
C VAL A 143 -25.12 12.60 -0.68
N ALA A 144 -24.43 11.97 0.25
CA ALA A 144 -24.63 12.22 1.68
C ALA A 144 -23.97 13.51 2.19
N LYS A 145 -23.09 14.13 1.38
CA LYS A 145 -22.29 15.32 1.75
C LYS A 145 -21.56 15.11 3.09
N VAL A 146 -20.76 14.05 3.13
CA VAL A 146 -20.02 13.68 4.34
C VAL A 146 -18.67 13.07 3.99
N THR A 147 -17.65 13.38 4.81
CA THR A 147 -16.35 12.72 4.75
C THR A 147 -16.46 11.35 5.42
N PHE A 148 -16.13 10.28 4.69
CA PHE A 148 -16.01 8.92 5.24
C PHE A 148 -14.71 8.74 5.99
N ALA A 149 -13.61 9.12 5.35
CA ALA A 149 -12.27 9.04 5.90
C ALA A 149 -11.32 10.01 5.22
N GLY A 150 -10.15 10.19 5.78
CA GLY A 150 -9.10 10.96 5.15
C GLY A 150 -7.72 10.62 5.68
N ALA A 151 -6.70 11.03 4.94
CA ALA A 151 -5.31 10.94 5.31
C ALA A 151 -4.66 12.31 5.20
N ALA A 152 -4.03 12.80 6.28
CA ALA A 152 -3.24 14.01 6.24
C ALA A 152 -1.93 13.74 5.48
N LEU A 153 -1.54 14.65 4.60
CA LEU A 153 -0.30 14.59 3.82
C LEU A 153 0.83 15.40 4.46
N LYS A 154 0.47 16.28 5.39
CA LYS A 154 1.39 17.17 6.13
C LYS A 154 0.94 17.27 7.56
#